data_a689c202d3f5b1914d8530c044e7cf91
#
_entry.id   a689c202d3f5b1914d8530c044e7cf91
#
_cell.length_a   1.000
_cell.length_b   1.000
_cell.length_c   1.000
_cell.angle_alpha   90.00
_cell.angle_beta   90.00
_cell.angle_gamma   90.00
#
_symmetry.space_group_name_H-M   'P 1'
#
loop_
_entity.id
_entity.type
_entity.pdbx_description
1 polymer ?
#
loop_
_entity_poly.entity_id
_entity_poly.type
_entity_poly.pdbx_seq_one_letter_code
_entity_poly.pdbx_strand_id
1 'polypeptide(L)'
;MKKILTTALLLVVSAAAFAQWTDQAKEVDDYYCKDLVKAGAAAPDFKMRTPEGKTLRLSKYRGRTVVLDFWASWCPDCIHDLPLVKRMYERYGRKVEIIGVSMDNDAEAWKGAIAKHGLGYTHCSQLKRMRESETAKAYGVRWIPSMVVVGPDGKVVMSTSQPYRVEKYLRDNFGEARTPGGAEERLSIDGDHGKLQAIMQRPVLAEGQKCPMVMLCHGFGGKKDGEMFENIADSLQAHGIASIRFDFNGHGESEGDFVDMTVPNEISDAKKVYDYVKALPFVDGIAIAGHSQGGVVASMTAGELGTDAFRAVVLMAPAAVLREDAIRGSTFGKMYNPDLPTDYIDFGRMHLGYDYVRTAKRLPIYETAARYQGPALILHGTFDRVVPYSYGERYHQIWPGSEYVALEYFDHGFSQDIVLATDIVSEYLVRVLR
;
A
#
# COMPACT_ATOMS: atom_id res chain seq x y z
N MET A 1 -17.75 40.21 10.88
CA MET A 1 -16.40 39.93 10.38
C MET A 1 -15.61 39.02 11.35
N LYS A 2 -16.14 37.84 11.73
CA LYS A 2 -15.48 36.90 12.66
C LYS A 2 -15.66 35.41 12.26
N LYS A 3 -15.99 35.09 10.99
CA LYS A 3 -16.23 33.72 10.52
C LYS A 3 -15.19 33.19 9.51
N ILE A 4 -14.13 33.90 9.23
CA ILE A 4 -13.13 33.51 8.21
C ILE A 4 -11.83 32.95 8.80
N LEU A 5 -11.59 33.10 10.12
CA LEU A 5 -10.32 32.65 10.73
C LEU A 5 -10.28 31.15 11.15
N THR A 6 -11.43 30.48 11.25
CA THR A 6 -11.46 29.10 11.78
C THR A 6 -11.27 28.01 10.72
N THR A 7 -11.47 28.35 9.44
CA THR A 7 -11.28 27.38 8.34
C THR A 7 -9.80 27.25 7.91
N ALA A 8 -9.00 28.27 8.19
CA ALA A 8 -7.56 28.26 7.86
C ALA A 8 -6.72 27.40 8.84
N LEU A 9 -7.17 27.20 10.08
CA LEU A 9 -6.37 26.51 11.10
C LEU A 9 -6.36 24.98 10.95
N LEU A 10 -7.44 24.39 10.43
CA LEU A 10 -7.52 22.93 10.20
C LEU A 10 -6.85 22.49 8.89
N LEU A 11 -6.85 23.35 7.87
CA LEU A 11 -6.05 23.17 6.65
C LEU A 11 -4.55 23.36 6.93
N VAL A 12 -4.20 24.24 7.88
CA VAL A 12 -2.80 24.49 8.28
C VAL A 12 -2.23 23.30 9.08
N VAL A 13 -3.03 22.62 9.91
CA VAL A 13 -2.53 21.44 10.64
C VAL A 13 -2.34 20.23 9.70
N SER A 14 -3.21 20.01 8.71
CA SER A 14 -3.01 18.99 7.70
C SER A 14 -1.89 19.34 6.71
N ALA A 15 -1.79 20.60 6.29
CA ALA A 15 -0.72 21.06 5.41
C ALA A 15 0.64 21.14 6.14
N ALA A 16 0.68 21.47 7.42
CA ALA A 16 1.92 21.47 8.22
C ALA A 16 2.35 20.04 8.58
N ALA A 17 1.43 19.14 8.84
CA ALA A 17 1.74 17.71 8.94
C ALA A 17 2.27 17.19 7.60
N PHE A 18 1.60 17.45 6.50
CA PHE A 18 2.02 17.07 5.15
C PHE A 18 3.40 17.65 4.77
N ALA A 19 3.65 18.95 5.04
CA ALA A 19 4.95 19.57 4.83
C ALA A 19 6.05 18.95 5.70
N GLN A 20 5.74 18.62 6.95
CA GLN A 20 6.67 17.97 7.87
C GLN A 20 7.04 16.52 7.43
N TRP A 21 6.16 15.85 6.68
CA TRP A 21 6.35 14.49 6.18
C TRP A 21 7.16 14.45 4.88
N THR A 22 6.87 15.36 3.94
CA THR A 22 7.70 15.53 2.74
C THR A 22 9.13 15.95 3.11
N ASP A 23 9.33 16.69 4.21
CA ASP A 23 10.64 17.01 4.75
C ASP A 23 11.39 15.79 5.30
N GLN A 24 10.71 14.84 5.97
CA GLN A 24 11.38 13.63 6.51
C GLN A 24 11.89 12.68 5.42
N ALA A 25 11.10 12.42 4.38
CA ALA A 25 11.56 11.62 3.25
C ALA A 25 12.73 12.29 2.50
N LYS A 26 12.71 13.61 2.42
CA LYS A 26 13.84 14.41 1.90
C LYS A 26 15.04 14.36 2.84
N GLU A 27 14.84 14.47 4.15
CA GLU A 27 15.91 14.35 5.15
C GLU A 27 16.59 12.99 5.10
N VAL A 28 15.86 11.90 4.86
CA VAL A 28 16.41 10.55 4.69
C VAL A 28 17.34 10.50 3.47
N ASP A 29 16.89 10.99 2.31
CA ASP A 29 17.74 11.05 1.11
C ASP A 29 18.90 12.03 1.29
N ASP A 30 18.67 13.19 1.91
CA ASP A 30 19.72 14.17 2.20
C ASP A 30 20.82 13.60 3.14
N TYR A 31 20.45 12.70 4.03
CA TYR A 31 21.39 12.03 4.92
C TYR A 31 22.13 10.88 4.24
N TYR A 32 21.42 9.93 3.62
CA TYR A 32 22.02 8.72 3.06
C TYR A 32 22.58 8.91 1.64
N CYS A 33 22.03 9.84 0.86
CA CYS A 33 22.37 10.06 -0.56
C CYS A 33 23.22 11.31 -0.79
N LYS A 34 23.71 11.97 0.28
CA LYS A 34 24.51 13.22 0.15
C LYS A 34 25.71 13.10 -0.75
N ASP A 35 26.38 11.94 -0.72
CA ASP A 35 27.60 11.66 -1.49
C ASP A 35 27.32 10.97 -2.84
N LEU A 36 26.07 10.50 -3.08
CA LEU A 36 25.70 9.87 -4.35
C LEU A 36 25.88 10.83 -5.53
N VAL A 37 26.28 10.26 -6.66
CA VAL A 37 26.37 10.97 -7.94
C VAL A 37 25.07 11.72 -8.22
N LYS A 38 25.20 13.00 -8.60
CA LYS A 38 24.05 13.90 -8.71
C LYS A 38 23.41 13.85 -10.10
N ALA A 39 22.12 14.17 -10.17
CA ALA A 39 21.39 14.31 -11.41
C ALA A 39 22.12 15.28 -12.37
N GLY A 40 22.14 14.95 -13.66
CA GLY A 40 22.85 15.68 -14.71
C GLY A 40 24.33 15.29 -14.88
N ALA A 41 24.95 14.65 -13.89
CA ALA A 41 26.35 14.19 -14.01
C ALA A 41 26.43 12.98 -14.97
N ALA A 42 27.58 12.80 -15.62
CA ALA A 42 27.84 11.56 -16.36
C ALA A 42 27.94 10.38 -15.40
N ALA A 43 27.19 9.32 -15.68
CA ALA A 43 27.24 8.10 -14.89
C ALA A 43 28.65 7.44 -15.06
N PRO A 44 29.38 7.18 -13.95
CA PRO A 44 30.66 6.50 -14.01
C PRO A 44 30.51 5.13 -14.69
N ASP A 45 31.32 4.89 -15.78
CA ASP A 45 31.35 3.56 -16.42
C ASP A 45 32.03 2.55 -15.49
N PHE A 46 31.55 1.32 -15.52
CA PHE A 46 32.17 0.24 -14.77
C PHE A 46 32.21 -1.07 -15.56
N LYS A 47 33.11 -1.95 -15.13
CA LYS A 47 33.24 -3.31 -15.65
C LYS A 47 33.19 -4.29 -14.48
N MET A 48 32.18 -5.18 -14.47
CA MET A 48 31.98 -6.18 -13.43
C MET A 48 31.71 -7.56 -14.01
N ARG A 49 31.61 -8.58 -13.14
CA ARG A 49 31.25 -9.94 -13.52
C ARG A 49 29.80 -10.22 -13.15
N THR A 50 29.09 -10.91 -14.05
CA THR A 50 27.79 -11.50 -13.77
C THR A 50 27.94 -12.79 -12.95
N PRO A 51 26.85 -13.35 -12.37
CA PRO A 51 26.88 -14.64 -11.66
C PRO A 51 27.45 -15.79 -12.52
N GLU A 52 27.26 -15.73 -13.84
CA GLU A 52 27.79 -16.70 -14.82
C GLU A 52 29.23 -16.38 -15.25
N GLY A 53 29.88 -15.39 -14.66
CA GLY A 53 31.27 -14.98 -14.97
C GLY A 53 31.43 -14.15 -16.23
N LYS A 54 30.34 -13.76 -16.91
CA LYS A 54 30.40 -12.88 -18.08
C LYS A 54 30.79 -11.45 -17.68
N THR A 55 31.41 -10.70 -18.59
CA THR A 55 31.71 -9.29 -18.36
C THR A 55 30.51 -8.42 -18.69
N LEU A 56 30.04 -7.64 -17.71
CA LEU A 56 29.10 -6.57 -17.86
C LEU A 56 29.79 -5.21 -17.83
N ARG A 57 29.37 -4.29 -18.68
CA ARG A 57 29.87 -2.92 -18.76
C ARG A 57 28.70 -1.97 -18.93
N LEU A 58 28.58 -0.94 -18.09
CA LEU A 58 27.44 0.00 -18.14
C LEU A 58 27.32 0.70 -19.49
N SER A 59 28.45 1.09 -20.10
CA SER A 59 28.47 1.78 -21.40
C SER A 59 27.82 0.97 -22.55
N LYS A 60 27.63 -0.33 -22.41
CA LYS A 60 26.88 -1.16 -23.39
C LYS A 60 25.38 -0.90 -23.42
N TYR A 61 24.87 -0.23 -22.39
CA TYR A 61 23.44 0.09 -22.28
C TYR A 61 23.10 1.51 -22.73
N ARG A 62 24.02 2.21 -23.41
CA ARG A 62 23.73 3.50 -24.04
C ARG A 62 22.53 3.40 -24.96
N GLY A 63 21.67 4.43 -24.93
CA GLY A 63 20.39 4.43 -25.67
C GLY A 63 19.22 3.81 -24.89
N ARG A 64 19.46 3.25 -23.70
CA ARG A 64 18.44 2.72 -22.79
C ARG A 64 18.49 3.42 -21.43
N THR A 65 17.36 3.52 -20.77
CA THR A 65 17.33 3.87 -19.35
C THR A 65 17.77 2.66 -18.52
N VAL A 66 18.66 2.89 -17.57
CA VAL A 66 19.22 1.86 -16.68
C VAL A 66 18.95 2.24 -15.24
N VAL A 67 18.45 1.31 -14.45
CA VAL A 67 18.35 1.41 -12.99
C VAL A 67 19.46 0.59 -12.38
N LEU A 68 20.37 1.21 -11.65
CA LEU A 68 21.40 0.56 -10.86
C LEU A 68 20.89 0.43 -9.43
N ASP A 69 20.74 -0.80 -8.94
CA ASP A 69 20.34 -1.15 -7.59
C ASP A 69 21.57 -1.65 -6.82
N PHE A 70 22.11 -0.82 -5.92
CA PHE A 70 23.22 -1.16 -5.05
C PHE A 70 22.71 -1.87 -3.80
N TRP A 71 22.98 -3.16 -3.70
CA TRP A 71 22.44 -4.04 -2.67
C TRP A 71 23.45 -5.07 -2.17
N ALA A 72 23.09 -5.89 -1.16
CA ALA A 72 23.86 -7.06 -0.75
C ALA A 72 22.99 -8.13 -0.11
N SER A 73 23.42 -9.38 -0.16
CA SER A 73 22.72 -10.53 0.44
C SER A 73 22.57 -10.46 1.98
N TRP A 74 23.48 -9.76 2.63
CA TRP A 74 23.55 -9.57 4.08
C TRP A 74 22.84 -8.29 4.57
N CYS A 75 22.29 -7.47 3.68
CA CYS A 75 21.65 -6.19 4.00
C CYS A 75 20.15 -6.40 4.26
N PRO A 76 19.66 -6.27 5.50
CA PRO A 76 18.25 -6.50 5.82
C PRO A 76 17.32 -5.55 5.06
N ASP A 77 17.65 -4.25 5.00
CA ASP A 77 16.85 -3.22 4.33
C ASP A 77 16.77 -3.52 2.82
N CYS A 78 17.90 -3.95 2.20
CA CYS A 78 17.88 -4.34 0.80
C CYS A 78 16.95 -5.55 0.54
N ILE A 79 17.00 -6.56 1.41
CA ILE A 79 16.12 -7.75 1.31
C ILE A 79 14.65 -7.36 1.46
N HIS A 80 14.37 -6.41 2.35
CA HIS A 80 13.05 -5.86 2.55
C HIS A 80 12.49 -5.18 1.27
N ASP A 81 13.34 -4.47 0.53
CA ASP A 81 12.97 -3.75 -0.68
C ASP A 81 12.86 -4.61 -1.95
N LEU A 82 13.39 -5.85 -1.93
CA LEU A 82 13.39 -6.74 -3.09
C LEU A 82 12.01 -6.95 -3.74
N PRO A 83 10.88 -7.06 -3.00
CA PRO A 83 9.56 -7.19 -3.61
C PRO A 83 9.25 -6.04 -4.57
N LEU A 84 9.58 -4.79 -4.18
CA LEU A 84 9.36 -3.61 -5.01
C LEU A 84 10.32 -3.59 -6.22
N VAL A 85 11.59 -3.97 -6.05
CA VAL A 85 12.56 -4.05 -7.16
C VAL A 85 12.14 -5.13 -8.18
N LYS A 86 11.67 -6.29 -7.72
CA LYS A 86 11.11 -7.34 -8.59
C LYS A 86 9.91 -6.83 -9.38
N ARG A 87 8.98 -6.15 -8.71
CA ARG A 87 7.82 -5.54 -9.35
C ARG A 87 8.23 -4.53 -10.43
N MET A 88 9.22 -3.67 -10.18
CA MET A 88 9.78 -2.78 -11.19
C MET A 88 10.30 -3.56 -12.41
N TYR A 89 11.01 -4.67 -12.18
CA TYR A 89 11.52 -5.51 -13.26
C TYR A 89 10.38 -6.18 -14.06
N GLU A 90 9.42 -6.78 -13.40
CA GLU A 90 8.29 -7.44 -14.04
C GLU A 90 7.48 -6.47 -14.91
N ARG A 91 7.29 -5.25 -14.44
CA ARG A 91 6.46 -4.23 -15.09
C ARG A 91 7.21 -3.46 -16.19
N TYR A 92 8.47 -3.11 -15.95
CA TYR A 92 9.21 -2.19 -16.81
C TYR A 92 10.44 -2.83 -17.49
N GLY A 93 10.85 -4.05 -17.15
CA GLY A 93 12.10 -4.67 -17.63
C GLY A 93 12.20 -4.88 -19.13
N ARG A 94 11.07 -4.80 -19.86
CA ARG A 94 11.07 -4.76 -21.34
C ARG A 94 11.45 -3.38 -21.90
N LYS A 95 11.20 -2.31 -21.15
CA LYS A 95 11.41 -0.90 -21.56
C LYS A 95 12.70 -0.31 -20.98
N VAL A 96 13.12 -0.76 -19.80
CA VAL A 96 14.30 -0.31 -19.09
C VAL A 96 15.19 -1.49 -18.70
N GLU A 97 16.46 -1.24 -18.37
CA GLU A 97 17.34 -2.26 -17.81
C GLU A 97 17.47 -2.06 -16.30
N ILE A 98 17.28 -3.13 -15.52
CA ILE A 98 17.54 -3.12 -14.08
C ILE A 98 18.77 -3.97 -13.81
N ILE A 99 19.77 -3.40 -13.12
CA ILE A 99 21.04 -4.05 -12.83
C ILE A 99 21.29 -4.01 -11.32
N GLY A 100 21.24 -5.17 -10.68
CA GLY A 100 21.66 -5.34 -9.29
C GLY A 100 23.19 -5.30 -9.18
N VAL A 101 23.71 -4.28 -8.52
CA VAL A 101 25.15 -4.08 -8.28
C VAL A 101 25.45 -4.53 -6.87
N SER A 102 25.94 -5.78 -6.72
CA SER A 102 26.16 -6.37 -5.41
C SER A 102 27.42 -5.87 -4.71
N MET A 103 27.28 -5.58 -3.42
CA MET A 103 28.36 -5.26 -2.48
C MET A 103 28.82 -6.49 -1.67
N ASP A 104 28.44 -7.69 -2.10
CA ASP A 104 28.94 -8.93 -1.52
C ASP A 104 30.40 -9.16 -1.84
N ASN A 105 31.12 -9.74 -0.90
CA ASN A 105 32.50 -10.23 -1.09
C ASN A 105 32.57 -11.76 -1.14
N ASP A 106 31.43 -12.44 -1.03
CA ASP A 106 31.27 -13.88 -1.15
C ASP A 106 30.35 -14.20 -2.33
N ALA A 107 30.89 -14.93 -3.31
CA ALA A 107 30.19 -15.28 -4.55
C ALA A 107 29.02 -16.25 -4.31
N GLU A 108 29.16 -17.18 -3.37
CA GLU A 108 28.11 -18.19 -3.09
C GLU A 108 26.95 -17.57 -2.31
N ALA A 109 27.22 -16.70 -1.32
CA ALA A 109 26.21 -15.94 -0.63
C ALA A 109 25.39 -15.06 -1.59
N TRP A 110 26.08 -14.33 -2.50
CA TRP A 110 25.44 -13.50 -3.52
C TRP A 110 24.54 -14.30 -4.46
N LYS A 111 25.07 -15.38 -5.08
CA LYS A 111 24.30 -16.25 -5.98
C LYS A 111 23.14 -16.94 -5.25
N GLY A 112 23.40 -17.39 -4.02
CA GLY A 112 22.38 -18.00 -3.17
C GLY A 112 21.21 -17.05 -2.88
N ALA A 113 21.47 -15.77 -2.61
CA ALA A 113 20.45 -14.77 -2.41
C ALA A 113 19.65 -14.49 -3.71
N ILE A 114 20.31 -14.36 -4.87
CA ILE A 114 19.63 -14.22 -6.17
C ILE A 114 18.66 -15.38 -6.39
N ALA A 115 19.10 -16.61 -6.18
CA ALA A 115 18.26 -17.81 -6.34
C ALA A 115 17.13 -17.88 -5.33
N LYS A 116 17.44 -17.66 -4.03
CA LYS A 116 16.49 -17.69 -2.92
C LYS A 116 15.34 -16.72 -3.12
N HIS A 117 15.63 -15.50 -3.57
CA HIS A 117 14.63 -14.45 -3.74
C HIS A 117 14.05 -14.37 -5.16
N GLY A 118 14.50 -15.24 -6.09
CA GLY A 118 14.00 -15.28 -7.46
C GLY A 118 14.23 -13.98 -8.23
N LEU A 119 15.45 -13.42 -8.14
CA LEU A 119 15.80 -12.14 -8.78
C LEU A 119 16.15 -12.36 -10.26
N GLY A 120 15.16 -12.22 -11.15
CA GLY A 120 15.27 -12.52 -12.58
C GLY A 120 15.94 -11.43 -13.43
N TYR A 121 16.32 -10.30 -12.84
CA TYR A 121 17.00 -9.21 -13.55
C TYR A 121 18.51 -9.38 -13.60
N THR A 122 19.20 -8.51 -14.32
CA THR A 122 20.65 -8.57 -14.51
C THR A 122 21.39 -8.26 -13.20
N HIS A 123 22.38 -9.09 -12.85
CA HIS A 123 23.20 -8.85 -11.66
C HIS A 123 24.69 -8.80 -12.00
N CYS A 124 25.45 -7.98 -11.24
CA CYS A 124 26.91 -7.94 -11.33
C CYS A 124 27.56 -7.61 -9.99
N SER A 125 28.83 -8.03 -9.83
CA SER A 125 29.62 -7.75 -8.63
C SER A 125 31.11 -7.65 -8.95
N GLN A 126 31.84 -6.92 -8.10
CA GLN A 126 33.31 -6.94 -8.02
C GLN A 126 33.77 -7.96 -6.96
N LEU A 127 32.86 -8.57 -6.20
CA LEU A 127 33.14 -9.39 -5.02
C LEU A 127 34.07 -8.67 -4.02
N LYS A 128 33.77 -7.40 -3.79
CA LYS A 128 34.45 -6.50 -2.86
C LYS A 128 33.46 -5.87 -1.92
N ARG A 129 33.85 -5.70 -0.67
CA ARG A 129 33.06 -4.92 0.28
C ARG A 129 32.84 -3.50 -0.23
N MET A 130 31.73 -2.89 0.13
CA MET A 130 31.31 -1.56 -0.35
C MET A 130 32.45 -0.52 -0.27
N ARG A 131 33.22 -0.49 0.84
CA ARG A 131 34.34 0.45 1.04
C ARG A 131 35.57 0.18 0.14
N GLU A 132 35.67 -1.00 -0.45
CA GLU A 132 36.76 -1.43 -1.30
C GLU A 132 36.37 -1.37 -2.78
N SER A 133 35.08 -1.37 -3.10
CA SER A 133 34.55 -1.33 -4.46
C SER A 133 34.85 0.01 -5.14
N GLU A 134 35.54 -0.02 -6.26
CA GLU A 134 35.81 1.17 -7.07
C GLU A 134 34.52 1.77 -7.61
N THR A 135 33.54 0.92 -7.94
CA THR A 135 32.25 1.37 -8.44
C THR A 135 31.45 2.06 -7.34
N ALA A 136 31.40 1.48 -6.13
CA ALA A 136 30.73 2.15 -5.00
C ALA A 136 31.35 3.53 -4.72
N LYS A 137 32.69 3.63 -4.76
CA LYS A 137 33.41 4.92 -4.60
C LYS A 137 33.07 5.91 -5.72
N ALA A 138 33.08 5.46 -6.97
CA ALA A 138 32.80 6.31 -8.13
C ALA A 138 31.34 6.87 -8.11
N TYR A 139 30.38 6.08 -7.61
CA TYR A 139 28.98 6.49 -7.45
C TYR A 139 28.70 7.20 -6.13
N GLY A 140 29.69 7.27 -5.21
CA GLY A 140 29.50 7.86 -3.88
C GLY A 140 28.61 7.03 -2.95
N VAL A 141 28.50 5.72 -3.21
CA VAL A 141 27.67 4.81 -2.40
C VAL A 141 28.34 4.58 -1.04
N ARG A 142 27.69 5.03 0.02
CA ARG A 142 28.13 4.84 1.41
C ARG A 142 27.11 4.09 2.26
N TRP A 143 25.93 3.92 1.72
CA TRP A 143 24.80 3.21 2.29
C TRP A 143 24.12 2.33 1.23
N ILE A 144 23.53 1.23 1.64
CA ILE A 144 22.65 0.39 0.81
C ILE A 144 21.37 0.07 1.62
N PRO A 145 20.19 0.03 0.97
CA PRO A 145 20.00 0.15 -0.47
C PRO A 145 20.28 1.57 -0.99
N SER A 146 20.82 1.67 -2.20
CA SER A 146 20.94 2.93 -2.94
C SER A 146 20.67 2.66 -4.42
N MET A 147 19.89 3.51 -5.04
CA MET A 147 19.53 3.36 -6.46
C MET A 147 19.96 4.57 -7.27
N VAL A 148 20.40 4.34 -8.49
CA VAL A 148 20.77 5.38 -9.46
C VAL A 148 20.10 5.09 -10.79
N VAL A 149 19.31 6.04 -11.28
CA VAL A 149 18.70 5.97 -12.61
C VAL A 149 19.62 6.69 -13.60
N VAL A 150 20.01 6.00 -14.66
CA VAL A 150 20.85 6.53 -15.74
C VAL A 150 20.01 6.62 -17.01
N GLY A 151 19.95 7.80 -17.61
CA GLY A 151 19.24 8.04 -18.86
C GLY A 151 19.94 7.44 -20.10
N PRO A 152 19.24 7.42 -21.24
CA PRO A 152 19.78 6.90 -22.51
C PRO A 152 21.07 7.61 -22.97
N ASP A 153 21.21 8.87 -22.61
CA ASP A 153 22.42 9.69 -22.89
C ASP A 153 23.60 9.34 -21.96
N GLY A 154 23.35 8.48 -20.96
CA GLY A 154 24.30 8.05 -19.95
C GLY A 154 24.57 9.09 -18.86
N LYS A 155 23.68 10.03 -18.67
CA LYS A 155 23.69 10.92 -17.51
C LYS A 155 22.79 10.36 -16.41
N VAL A 156 23.12 10.68 -15.18
CA VAL A 156 22.29 10.37 -14.03
C VAL A 156 21.03 11.20 -14.08
N VAL A 157 19.88 10.55 -13.99
CA VAL A 157 18.56 11.18 -13.89
C VAL A 157 18.22 11.47 -12.44
N MET A 158 18.44 10.47 -11.58
CA MET A 158 18.21 10.58 -10.14
C MET A 158 19.05 9.58 -9.35
N SER A 159 19.27 9.89 -8.08
CA SER A 159 19.90 8.99 -7.10
C SER A 159 19.11 9.07 -5.80
N THR A 160 18.81 7.93 -5.19
CA THR A 160 17.98 7.85 -3.99
C THR A 160 18.28 6.58 -3.20
N SER A 161 17.98 6.58 -1.90
CA SER A 161 17.92 5.38 -1.06
C SER A 161 16.51 4.79 -0.98
N GLN A 162 15.54 5.37 -1.69
CA GLN A 162 14.12 5.05 -1.59
C GLN A 162 13.60 4.45 -2.91
N PRO A 163 13.43 3.12 -3.01
CA PRO A 163 13.04 2.45 -4.25
C PRO A 163 11.70 2.93 -4.83
N TYR A 164 10.74 3.35 -3.98
CA TYR A 164 9.45 3.86 -4.46
C TYR A 164 9.59 5.11 -5.35
N ARG A 165 10.63 5.95 -5.13
CA ARG A 165 10.90 7.12 -5.98
C ARG A 165 11.35 6.72 -7.37
N VAL A 166 12.11 5.61 -7.46
CA VAL A 166 12.49 5.02 -8.75
C VAL A 166 11.27 4.42 -9.44
N GLU A 167 10.43 3.70 -8.69
CA GLU A 167 9.19 3.15 -9.23
C GLU A 167 8.28 4.26 -9.78
N LYS A 168 8.08 5.34 -9.01
CA LYS A 168 7.32 6.50 -9.48
C LYS A 168 7.90 7.07 -10.78
N TYR A 169 9.23 7.26 -10.86
CA TYR A 169 9.88 7.72 -12.08
C TYR A 169 9.61 6.77 -13.27
N LEU A 170 9.73 5.45 -13.04
CA LEU A 170 9.48 4.45 -14.09
C LEU A 170 8.01 4.46 -14.54
N ARG A 171 7.08 4.57 -13.62
CA ARG A 171 5.64 4.68 -13.92
C ARG A 171 5.34 5.92 -14.74
N ASP A 172 5.84 7.08 -14.35
CA ASP A 172 5.58 8.36 -15.00
C ASP A 172 6.17 8.41 -16.42
N ASN A 173 7.26 7.69 -16.70
CA ASN A 173 7.95 7.73 -18.01
C ASN A 173 7.72 6.50 -18.88
N PHE A 174 7.35 5.35 -18.32
CA PHE A 174 7.24 4.07 -19.04
C PHE A 174 5.94 3.31 -18.74
N GLY A 175 5.12 3.79 -17.80
CA GLY A 175 3.81 3.21 -17.48
C GLY A 175 2.86 3.31 -18.66
N GLU A 176 1.91 2.38 -18.71
CA GLU A 176 0.81 2.45 -19.69
C GLU A 176 -0.32 3.29 -19.11
N ALA A 177 -0.94 4.13 -19.94
CA ALA A 177 -2.11 4.89 -19.54
C ALA A 177 -3.26 3.90 -19.22
N ARG A 178 -3.87 4.06 -18.06
CA ARG A 178 -5.08 3.32 -17.71
C ARG A 178 -6.25 3.97 -18.42
N THR A 179 -7.01 3.19 -19.19
CA THR A 179 -8.27 3.65 -19.79
C THR A 179 -9.38 2.86 -19.10
N PRO A 180 -10.10 3.45 -18.15
CA PRO A 180 -11.30 2.81 -17.61
C PRO A 180 -12.29 2.54 -18.73
N GLY A 181 -12.77 1.31 -18.81
CA GLY A 181 -13.80 0.93 -19.76
C GLY A 181 -14.91 0.21 -19.02
N GLY A 182 -16.14 0.74 -19.02
CA GLY A 182 -17.27 0.13 -18.37
C GLY A 182 -18.27 1.14 -17.80
N ALA A 183 -19.16 0.69 -16.92
CA ALA A 183 -20.20 1.49 -16.30
C ALA A 183 -19.89 1.80 -14.84
N GLU A 184 -20.22 3.02 -14.41
CA GLU A 184 -20.34 3.40 -13.01
C GLU A 184 -21.83 3.61 -12.69
N GLU A 185 -22.30 3.03 -11.59
CA GLU A 185 -23.68 3.10 -11.13
C GLU A 185 -23.73 3.49 -9.66
N ARG A 186 -24.49 4.55 -9.33
CA ARG A 186 -24.80 4.93 -7.96
C ARG A 186 -26.04 4.17 -7.52
N LEU A 187 -25.97 3.60 -6.34
CA LEU A 187 -27.06 2.77 -5.79
C LEU A 187 -27.16 2.90 -4.27
N SER A 188 -28.28 2.43 -3.74
CA SER A 188 -28.59 2.46 -2.34
C SER A 188 -28.90 1.04 -1.86
N ILE A 189 -28.25 0.62 -0.78
CA ILE A 189 -28.36 -0.73 -0.20
C ILE A 189 -28.93 -0.60 1.22
N ASP A 190 -29.74 -1.54 1.68
CA ASP A 190 -30.19 -1.58 3.07
C ASP A 190 -29.00 -1.92 3.99
N GLY A 191 -28.63 -0.98 4.86
CA GLY A 191 -27.59 -1.14 5.87
C GLY A 191 -28.16 -1.56 7.23
N ASP A 192 -27.36 -1.41 8.27
CA ASP A 192 -27.75 -1.73 9.65
C ASP A 192 -28.65 -0.64 10.26
N HIS A 193 -28.29 0.63 10.04
CA HIS A 193 -28.95 1.81 10.60
C HIS A 193 -29.49 2.74 9.50
N GLY A 194 -30.00 2.21 8.40
CA GLY A 194 -30.53 2.96 7.28
C GLY A 194 -29.86 2.61 5.95
N LYS A 195 -30.10 3.40 4.92
CA LYS A 195 -29.57 3.18 3.57
C LYS A 195 -28.09 3.52 3.46
N LEU A 196 -27.33 2.60 2.89
CA LEU A 196 -25.95 2.82 2.48
C LEU A 196 -25.91 3.38 1.06
N GLN A 197 -25.17 4.44 0.82
CA GLN A 197 -24.91 4.95 -0.52
C GLN A 197 -23.64 4.30 -1.07
N ALA A 198 -23.73 3.74 -2.27
CA ALA A 198 -22.67 2.98 -2.89
C ALA A 198 -22.44 3.39 -4.34
N ILE A 199 -21.23 3.12 -4.83
CA ILE A 199 -20.84 3.24 -6.23
C ILE A 199 -20.33 1.87 -6.69
N MET A 200 -21.02 1.29 -7.64
CA MET A 200 -20.60 0.06 -8.32
C MET A 200 -19.93 0.42 -9.63
N GLN A 201 -18.70 -0.06 -9.80
CA GLN A 201 -17.94 0.06 -11.03
C GLN A 201 -17.82 -1.32 -11.68
N ARG A 202 -18.25 -1.43 -12.94
CA ARG A 202 -18.40 -2.71 -13.64
C ARG A 202 -17.70 -2.66 -15.00
N PRO A 203 -16.87 -3.67 -15.35
CA PRO A 203 -16.29 -3.77 -16.69
C PRO A 203 -17.38 -4.03 -17.74
N VAL A 204 -17.04 -3.84 -19.00
CA VAL A 204 -17.89 -4.29 -20.11
C VAL A 204 -17.89 -5.82 -20.14
N LEU A 205 -19.05 -6.42 -20.01
CA LEU A 205 -19.25 -7.88 -20.05
C LEU A 205 -20.05 -8.27 -21.28
N ALA A 206 -19.68 -9.37 -21.91
CA ALA A 206 -20.51 -10.01 -22.94
C ALA A 206 -21.77 -10.61 -22.30
N GLU A 207 -22.79 -10.89 -23.11
CA GLU A 207 -24.01 -11.53 -22.63
C GLU A 207 -23.71 -12.87 -21.94
N GLY A 208 -24.20 -13.03 -20.73
CA GLY A 208 -23.96 -14.21 -19.88
C GLY A 208 -22.57 -14.31 -19.25
N GLN A 209 -21.67 -13.40 -19.56
CA GLN A 209 -20.35 -13.36 -18.91
C GLN A 209 -20.46 -12.91 -17.45
N LYS A 210 -19.63 -13.51 -16.59
CA LYS A 210 -19.50 -13.15 -15.19
C LYS A 210 -18.11 -12.61 -14.89
N CYS A 211 -17.97 -11.88 -13.80
CA CYS A 211 -16.70 -11.39 -13.29
C CYS A 211 -16.67 -11.42 -11.75
N PRO A 212 -15.50 -11.47 -11.13
CA PRO A 212 -15.38 -11.25 -9.70
C PRO A 212 -15.67 -9.79 -9.35
N MET A 213 -16.06 -9.56 -8.07
CA MET A 213 -16.30 -8.23 -7.51
C MET A 213 -15.53 -8.01 -6.22
N VAL A 214 -14.97 -6.83 -6.05
CA VAL A 214 -14.26 -6.42 -4.84
C VAL A 214 -15.06 -5.39 -4.07
N MET A 215 -15.35 -5.69 -2.80
CA MET A 215 -15.94 -4.75 -1.85
C MET A 215 -14.85 -3.90 -1.22
N LEU A 216 -15.01 -2.56 -1.19
CA LEU A 216 -14.02 -1.60 -0.70
C LEU A 216 -14.56 -0.88 0.54
N CYS A 217 -13.90 -1.08 1.70
CA CYS A 217 -14.29 -0.60 3.01
C CYS A 217 -13.39 0.55 3.46
N HIS A 218 -13.93 1.77 3.59
CA HIS A 218 -13.19 2.94 4.05
C HIS A 218 -12.90 2.92 5.55
N GLY A 219 -11.96 3.75 6.01
CA GLY A 219 -11.58 3.89 7.42
C GLY A 219 -12.46 4.87 8.20
N PHE A 220 -12.10 5.08 9.47
CA PHE A 220 -12.76 6.00 10.40
C PHE A 220 -12.95 7.40 9.80
N GLY A 221 -14.19 7.89 9.81
CA GLY A 221 -14.53 9.19 9.24
C GLY A 221 -14.30 9.33 7.73
N GLY A 222 -14.03 8.21 7.03
CA GLY A 222 -13.83 8.16 5.60
C GLY A 222 -15.12 8.16 4.78
N LYS A 223 -14.99 7.93 3.49
CA LYS A 223 -16.12 7.82 2.56
C LYS A 223 -15.74 7.02 1.32
N LYS A 224 -16.75 6.60 0.55
CA LYS A 224 -16.60 5.86 -0.71
C LYS A 224 -15.84 6.63 -1.80
N ASP A 225 -15.91 7.97 -1.76
CA ASP A 225 -15.23 8.85 -2.69
C ASP A 225 -13.85 9.20 -2.13
N GLY A 226 -12.80 8.69 -2.71
CA GLY A 226 -11.43 8.95 -2.31
C GLY A 226 -10.43 8.31 -3.24
N GLU A 227 -9.33 9.02 -3.52
CA GLU A 227 -8.32 8.67 -4.50
C GLU A 227 -7.84 7.21 -4.39
N MET A 228 -7.67 6.71 -3.16
CA MET A 228 -7.24 5.33 -2.91
C MET A 228 -8.22 4.31 -3.54
N PHE A 229 -9.50 4.44 -3.23
CA PHE A 229 -10.50 3.48 -3.71
C PHE A 229 -10.89 3.69 -5.17
N GLU A 230 -10.85 4.93 -5.65
CA GLU A 230 -11.03 5.25 -7.05
C GLU A 230 -9.93 4.62 -7.91
N ASN A 231 -8.66 4.77 -7.51
CA ASN A 231 -7.52 4.15 -8.19
C ASN A 231 -7.62 2.62 -8.22
N ILE A 232 -8.04 2.00 -7.12
CA ILE A 232 -8.24 0.54 -7.06
C ILE A 232 -9.40 0.15 -7.99
N ALA A 233 -10.54 0.83 -7.90
CA ALA A 233 -11.73 0.53 -8.70
C ALA A 233 -11.46 0.66 -10.22
N ASP A 234 -10.80 1.74 -10.64
CA ASP A 234 -10.40 1.97 -12.03
C ASP A 234 -9.44 0.89 -12.53
N SER A 235 -8.46 0.53 -11.71
CA SER A 235 -7.52 -0.53 -12.06
C SER A 235 -8.21 -1.89 -12.21
N LEU A 236 -9.09 -2.25 -11.28
CA LEU A 236 -9.86 -3.50 -11.33
C LEU A 236 -10.78 -3.54 -12.57
N GLN A 237 -11.50 -2.45 -12.85
CA GLN A 237 -12.37 -2.34 -14.03
C GLN A 237 -11.60 -2.55 -15.33
N ALA A 238 -10.43 -1.92 -15.47
CA ALA A 238 -9.55 -2.09 -16.63
C ALA A 238 -9.09 -3.54 -16.82
N HIS A 239 -9.07 -4.32 -15.74
CA HIS A 239 -8.71 -5.74 -15.74
C HIS A 239 -9.93 -6.69 -15.70
N GLY A 240 -11.13 -6.22 -15.98
CA GLY A 240 -12.32 -7.06 -16.07
C GLY A 240 -12.87 -7.54 -14.73
N ILE A 241 -12.57 -6.83 -13.64
CA ILE A 241 -13.05 -7.11 -12.28
C ILE A 241 -13.97 -5.95 -11.86
N ALA A 242 -15.14 -6.26 -11.31
CA ALA A 242 -16.04 -5.26 -10.76
C ALA A 242 -15.62 -4.83 -9.35
N SER A 243 -16.06 -3.67 -8.93
CA SER A 243 -15.89 -3.20 -7.55
C SER A 243 -17.14 -2.51 -7.04
N ILE A 244 -17.30 -2.50 -5.73
CA ILE A 244 -18.29 -1.70 -5.02
C ILE A 244 -17.64 -1.00 -3.86
N ARG A 245 -17.71 0.32 -3.84
CA ARG A 245 -17.31 1.19 -2.75
C ARG A 245 -18.55 1.85 -2.15
N PHE A 246 -18.63 1.90 -0.84
CA PHE A 246 -19.83 2.36 -0.13
C PHE A 246 -19.45 3.14 1.12
N ASP A 247 -20.33 4.05 1.51
CA ASP A 247 -20.24 4.73 2.80
C ASP A 247 -20.93 3.86 3.87
N PHE A 248 -20.25 3.60 4.98
CA PHE A 248 -20.90 3.00 6.16
C PHE A 248 -21.98 3.91 6.72
N ASN A 249 -22.96 3.37 7.49
CA ASN A 249 -23.95 4.19 8.18
C ASN A 249 -23.26 5.28 9.03
N GLY A 250 -23.83 6.48 9.02
CA GLY A 250 -23.25 7.65 9.68
C GLY A 250 -22.07 8.30 8.97
N HIS A 251 -21.69 7.82 7.76
CA HIS A 251 -20.59 8.36 6.97
C HIS A 251 -21.08 8.84 5.60
N GLY A 252 -20.36 9.81 5.04
CA GLY A 252 -20.53 10.26 3.65
C GLY A 252 -21.98 10.67 3.34
N GLU A 253 -22.60 9.97 2.38
CA GLU A 253 -23.97 10.18 1.93
C GLU A 253 -24.94 9.13 2.47
N SER A 254 -24.46 8.15 3.26
CA SER A 254 -25.29 7.12 3.89
C SER A 254 -26.11 7.68 5.04
N GLU A 255 -27.27 7.05 5.31
CA GLU A 255 -28.11 7.38 6.43
C GLU A 255 -27.49 6.98 7.79
N GLY A 256 -28.06 7.47 8.89
CA GLY A 256 -27.54 7.30 10.24
C GLY A 256 -26.66 8.48 10.67
N ASP A 257 -26.34 8.52 11.95
CA ASP A 257 -25.51 9.56 12.52
C ASP A 257 -24.14 8.99 12.94
N PHE A 258 -23.06 9.76 12.71
CA PHE A 258 -21.71 9.33 13.06
C PHE A 258 -21.54 9.03 14.56
N VAL A 259 -22.35 9.67 15.42
CA VAL A 259 -22.33 9.43 16.88
C VAL A 259 -22.77 8.00 17.24
N ASP A 260 -23.57 7.35 16.39
CA ASP A 260 -24.05 5.98 16.60
C ASP A 260 -23.14 4.91 15.97
N MET A 261 -22.10 5.34 15.23
CA MET A 261 -21.17 4.44 14.57
C MET A 261 -20.38 3.58 15.57
N THR A 262 -20.34 2.29 15.29
CA THR A 262 -19.46 1.32 15.97
C THR A 262 -18.88 0.33 14.95
N VAL A 263 -17.75 -0.29 15.27
CA VAL A 263 -17.16 -1.32 14.38
C VAL A 263 -18.11 -2.51 14.14
N PRO A 264 -18.89 -3.01 15.14
CA PRO A 264 -19.92 -4.02 14.89
C PRO A 264 -21.01 -3.59 13.89
N ASN A 265 -21.44 -2.32 13.91
CA ASN A 265 -22.40 -1.81 12.91
C ASN A 265 -21.77 -1.81 11.51
N GLU A 266 -20.53 -1.35 11.36
CA GLU A 266 -19.83 -1.37 10.07
C GLU A 266 -19.64 -2.81 9.55
N ILE A 267 -19.40 -3.79 10.43
CA ILE A 267 -19.37 -5.22 10.05
C ILE A 267 -20.76 -5.68 9.57
N SER A 268 -21.83 -5.23 10.23
CA SER A 268 -23.21 -5.52 9.78
C SER A 268 -23.48 -4.91 8.40
N ASP A 269 -23.10 -3.65 8.19
CA ASP A 269 -23.19 -2.99 6.88
C ASP A 269 -22.41 -3.75 5.79
N ALA A 270 -21.15 -4.14 6.07
CA ALA A 270 -20.35 -4.91 5.14
C ALA A 270 -21.00 -6.26 4.76
N LYS A 271 -21.69 -6.93 5.70
CA LYS A 271 -22.44 -8.16 5.42
C LYS A 271 -23.67 -7.89 4.55
N LYS A 272 -24.39 -6.77 4.76
CA LYS A 272 -25.50 -6.37 3.90
C LYS A 272 -25.04 -6.11 2.46
N VAL A 273 -23.88 -5.43 2.32
CA VAL A 273 -23.26 -5.23 0.99
C VAL A 273 -22.83 -6.57 0.38
N TYR A 274 -22.26 -7.49 1.17
CA TYR A 274 -21.93 -8.84 0.71
C TYR A 274 -23.17 -9.59 0.19
N ASP A 275 -24.27 -9.58 0.92
CA ASP A 275 -25.51 -10.24 0.50
C ASP A 275 -26.06 -9.63 -0.80
N TYR A 276 -26.02 -8.31 -0.93
CA TYR A 276 -26.38 -7.60 -2.16
C TYR A 276 -25.49 -8.05 -3.34
N VAL A 277 -24.18 -8.02 -3.17
CA VAL A 277 -23.20 -8.40 -4.21
C VAL A 277 -23.36 -9.86 -4.63
N LYS A 278 -23.56 -10.75 -3.65
CA LYS A 278 -23.77 -12.19 -3.88
C LYS A 278 -25.01 -12.48 -4.71
N ALA A 279 -26.04 -11.64 -4.62
CA ALA A 279 -27.29 -11.78 -5.39
C ALA A 279 -27.18 -11.28 -6.83
N LEU A 280 -26.10 -10.57 -7.20
CA LEU A 280 -25.92 -10.04 -8.56
C LEU A 280 -25.64 -11.18 -9.56
N PRO A 281 -26.39 -11.30 -10.66
CA PRO A 281 -26.31 -12.45 -11.55
C PRO A 281 -24.98 -12.55 -12.31
N PHE A 282 -24.25 -11.44 -12.45
CA PHE A 282 -22.99 -11.38 -13.16
C PHE A 282 -21.77 -11.58 -12.24
N VAL A 283 -21.94 -11.70 -10.93
CA VAL A 283 -20.85 -11.94 -9.98
C VAL A 283 -20.60 -13.44 -9.84
N ASP A 284 -19.33 -13.86 -9.96
CA ASP A 284 -18.92 -15.25 -9.81
C ASP A 284 -17.92 -15.49 -8.67
N GLY A 285 -17.51 -14.43 -7.97
CA GLY A 285 -16.65 -14.48 -6.81
C GLY A 285 -16.52 -13.11 -6.16
N ILE A 286 -16.32 -13.09 -4.85
CA ILE A 286 -16.27 -11.87 -4.08
C ILE A 286 -14.92 -11.79 -3.36
N ALA A 287 -14.31 -10.60 -3.36
CA ALA A 287 -13.19 -10.26 -2.49
C ALA A 287 -13.56 -9.03 -1.65
N ILE A 288 -12.84 -8.81 -0.57
CA ILE A 288 -13.02 -7.64 0.29
C ILE A 288 -11.68 -6.98 0.56
N ALA A 289 -11.64 -5.66 0.46
CA ALA A 289 -10.47 -4.85 0.78
C ALA A 289 -10.86 -3.71 1.72
N GLY A 290 -10.00 -3.37 2.67
CA GLY A 290 -10.28 -2.29 3.59
C GLY A 290 -9.04 -1.55 4.04
N HIS A 291 -9.19 -0.23 4.25
CA HIS A 291 -8.16 0.64 4.77
C HIS A 291 -8.45 1.01 6.22
N SER A 292 -7.40 1.01 7.05
CA SER A 292 -7.51 1.48 8.44
C SER A 292 -8.58 0.71 9.24
N GLN A 293 -9.58 1.37 9.84
CA GLN A 293 -10.74 0.74 10.49
C GLN A 293 -11.49 -0.18 9.52
N GLY A 294 -11.64 0.23 8.24
CA GLY A 294 -12.23 -0.63 7.20
C GLY A 294 -11.44 -1.93 6.96
N GLY A 295 -10.12 -1.94 7.25
CA GLY A 295 -9.31 -3.16 7.27
C GLY A 295 -9.68 -4.09 8.42
N VAL A 296 -10.02 -3.55 9.59
CA VAL A 296 -10.57 -4.33 10.71
C VAL A 296 -11.93 -4.90 10.34
N VAL A 297 -12.81 -4.07 9.78
CA VAL A 297 -14.15 -4.50 9.30
C VAL A 297 -14.00 -5.62 8.27
N ALA A 298 -13.15 -5.44 7.26
CA ALA A 298 -12.92 -6.44 6.22
C ALA A 298 -12.42 -7.78 6.79
N SER A 299 -11.43 -7.74 7.69
CA SER A 299 -10.85 -8.94 8.30
C SER A 299 -11.85 -9.69 9.19
N MET A 300 -12.61 -8.96 10.00
CA MET A 300 -13.62 -9.56 10.88
C MET A 300 -14.82 -10.08 10.10
N THR A 301 -15.29 -9.33 9.07
CA THR A 301 -16.36 -9.80 8.17
C THR A 301 -15.96 -11.11 7.50
N ALA A 302 -14.73 -11.21 7.00
CA ALA A 302 -14.22 -12.43 6.38
C ALA A 302 -14.15 -13.59 7.39
N GLY A 303 -13.69 -13.32 8.62
CA GLY A 303 -13.66 -14.34 9.68
C GLY A 303 -15.04 -14.81 10.15
N GLU A 304 -16.06 -13.94 10.11
CA GLU A 304 -17.42 -14.29 10.50
C GLU A 304 -18.21 -15.02 9.41
N LEU A 305 -18.00 -14.67 8.13
CA LEU A 305 -18.65 -15.33 7.00
C LEU A 305 -17.94 -16.61 6.58
N GLY A 306 -16.67 -16.76 6.97
CA GLY A 306 -15.85 -17.93 6.66
C GLY A 306 -15.08 -17.84 5.33
N THR A 307 -14.14 -18.76 5.14
CA THR A 307 -13.20 -18.76 4.02
C THR A 307 -13.89 -18.83 2.65
N ASP A 308 -15.00 -19.56 2.53
CA ASP A 308 -15.70 -19.73 1.25
C ASP A 308 -16.46 -18.46 0.81
N ALA A 309 -16.64 -17.48 1.69
CA ALA A 309 -17.33 -16.23 1.35
C ALA A 309 -16.48 -15.32 0.46
N PHE A 310 -15.18 -15.32 0.65
CA PHE A 310 -14.27 -14.42 -0.07
C PHE A 310 -13.12 -15.16 -0.73
N ARG A 311 -12.91 -14.92 -2.02
CA ARG A 311 -11.75 -15.43 -2.78
C ARG A 311 -10.43 -14.80 -2.34
N ALA A 312 -10.48 -13.56 -1.81
CA ALA A 312 -9.33 -12.86 -1.28
C ALA A 312 -9.74 -11.78 -0.27
N VAL A 313 -8.82 -11.47 0.66
CA VAL A 313 -8.93 -10.36 1.60
C VAL A 313 -7.70 -9.46 1.46
N VAL A 314 -7.90 -8.15 1.40
CA VAL A 314 -6.81 -7.17 1.37
C VAL A 314 -6.94 -6.19 2.52
N LEU A 315 -5.89 -6.03 3.29
CA LEU A 315 -5.82 -5.11 4.41
C LEU A 315 -4.76 -4.04 4.15
N MET A 316 -5.17 -2.79 4.14
CA MET A 316 -4.29 -1.63 3.98
C MET A 316 -4.21 -0.89 5.33
N ALA A 317 -3.05 -0.90 5.96
CA ALA A 317 -2.82 -0.29 7.29
C ALA A 317 -3.93 -0.62 8.32
N PRO A 318 -4.27 -1.91 8.55
CA PRO A 318 -5.46 -2.30 9.32
C PRO A 318 -5.37 -1.85 10.78
N ALA A 319 -6.33 -1.01 11.21
CA ALA A 319 -6.29 -0.28 12.47
C ALA A 319 -6.71 -1.11 13.70
N ALA A 320 -6.15 -2.32 13.87
CA ALA A 320 -6.45 -3.13 15.06
C ALA A 320 -6.02 -2.48 16.38
N VAL A 321 -5.22 -1.43 16.34
CA VAL A 321 -4.86 -0.55 17.47
C VAL A 321 -6.10 0.06 18.14
N LEU A 322 -7.23 0.19 17.44
CA LEU A 322 -8.47 0.79 17.95
C LEU A 322 -8.95 0.13 19.25
N ARG A 323 -8.69 -1.16 19.44
CA ARG A 323 -9.04 -1.87 20.68
C ARG A 323 -8.16 -1.39 21.84
N GLU A 324 -6.85 -1.35 21.65
CA GLU A 324 -5.90 -0.88 22.66
C GLU A 324 -6.09 0.61 22.97
N ASP A 325 -6.42 1.41 21.95
CA ASP A 325 -6.75 2.83 22.11
C ASP A 325 -8.01 3.01 22.94
N ALA A 326 -9.07 2.25 22.68
CA ALA A 326 -10.29 2.28 23.48
C ALA A 326 -10.03 1.84 24.93
N ILE A 327 -9.16 0.85 25.18
CA ILE A 327 -8.78 0.40 26.53
C ILE A 327 -7.99 1.49 27.25
N ARG A 328 -7.06 2.17 26.56
CA ARG A 328 -6.22 3.25 27.14
C ARG A 328 -6.98 4.56 27.35
N GLY A 329 -8.12 4.74 26.67
CA GLY A 329 -8.85 6.00 26.66
C GLY A 329 -8.20 7.08 25.81
N SER A 330 -7.73 6.70 24.61
CA SER A 330 -7.16 7.63 23.64
C SER A 330 -7.52 7.19 22.22
N THR A 331 -8.16 8.02 21.44
CA THR A 331 -8.45 7.79 20.02
C THR A 331 -7.94 8.96 19.21
N PHE A 332 -7.06 8.74 18.22
CA PHE A 332 -6.39 9.79 17.44
C PHE A 332 -5.80 10.91 18.32
N GLY A 333 -5.19 10.55 19.45
CA GLY A 333 -4.61 11.50 20.41
C GLY A 333 -5.62 12.26 21.27
N LYS A 334 -6.92 12.07 21.08
CA LYS A 334 -7.97 12.63 21.95
C LYS A 334 -8.12 11.74 23.18
N MET A 335 -7.78 12.31 24.35
CA MET A 335 -7.85 11.58 25.63
C MET A 335 -9.25 11.65 26.21
N TYR A 336 -9.72 10.53 26.78
CA TYR A 336 -10.98 10.41 27.50
C TYR A 336 -10.84 9.36 28.62
N ASN A 337 -11.78 9.33 29.55
CA ASN A 337 -11.83 8.25 30.54
C ASN A 337 -12.60 7.06 29.96
N PRO A 338 -11.96 5.89 29.73
CA PRO A 338 -12.62 4.76 29.10
C PRO A 338 -13.67 4.05 29.99
N ASP A 339 -13.74 4.42 31.27
CA ASP A 339 -14.66 3.81 32.25
C ASP A 339 -15.74 4.78 32.74
N LEU A 340 -15.66 6.05 32.34
CA LEU A 340 -16.70 7.07 32.62
C LEU A 340 -17.36 7.47 31.32
N PRO A 341 -18.58 6.95 31.05
CA PRO A 341 -19.31 7.28 29.84
C PRO A 341 -19.61 8.78 29.76
N THR A 342 -19.33 9.36 28.59
CA THR A 342 -19.86 10.65 28.15
C THR A 342 -20.81 10.39 27.00
N ASP A 343 -21.64 11.34 26.62
CA ASP A 343 -22.52 11.13 25.47
C ASP A 343 -21.69 10.89 24.20
N TYR A 344 -20.60 11.63 24.03
CA TYR A 344 -19.69 11.52 22.91
C TYR A 344 -18.29 12.05 23.23
N ILE A 345 -17.32 11.68 22.38
CA ILE A 345 -15.98 12.26 22.32
C ILE A 345 -15.96 13.28 21.17
N ASP A 346 -15.61 14.52 21.46
CA ASP A 346 -15.65 15.62 20.50
C ASP A 346 -14.41 15.66 19.63
N PHE A 347 -14.54 15.42 18.32
CA PHE A 347 -13.55 15.62 17.27
C PHE A 347 -13.84 16.88 16.43
N GLY A 348 -14.58 17.83 16.96
CA GLY A 348 -14.95 19.08 16.31
C GLY A 348 -16.18 18.93 15.42
N ARG A 349 -16.03 18.49 14.18
CA ARG A 349 -17.17 18.25 13.28
C ARG A 349 -17.80 16.86 13.42
N MET A 350 -17.09 15.94 14.04
CA MET A 350 -17.54 14.58 14.27
C MET A 350 -17.64 14.33 15.78
N HIS A 351 -18.71 13.76 16.20
CA HIS A 351 -18.93 13.35 17.58
C HIS A 351 -18.93 11.82 17.63
N LEU A 352 -17.88 11.23 18.22
CA LEU A 352 -17.79 9.79 18.37
C LEU A 352 -18.52 9.36 19.62
N GLY A 353 -19.58 8.59 19.48
CA GLY A 353 -20.38 8.12 20.60
C GLY A 353 -19.59 7.16 21.50
N TYR A 354 -19.97 7.12 22.77
CA TYR A 354 -19.28 6.28 23.74
C TYR A 354 -19.48 4.77 23.48
N ASP A 355 -20.52 4.41 22.74
CA ASP A 355 -20.77 3.03 22.33
C ASP A 355 -19.66 2.47 21.45
N TYR A 356 -19.01 3.33 20.65
CA TYR A 356 -17.79 2.95 19.94
C TYR A 356 -16.71 2.46 20.92
N VAL A 357 -16.40 3.24 21.96
CA VAL A 357 -15.37 2.87 22.96
C VAL A 357 -15.78 1.58 23.67
N ARG A 358 -17.03 1.48 24.10
CA ARG A 358 -17.55 0.33 24.84
C ARG A 358 -17.45 -0.96 24.02
N THR A 359 -17.77 -0.91 22.75
CA THR A 359 -17.71 -2.07 21.84
C THR A 359 -16.28 -2.37 21.42
N ALA A 360 -15.48 -1.35 21.06
CA ALA A 360 -14.09 -1.51 20.63
C ALA A 360 -13.21 -2.20 21.69
N LYS A 361 -13.35 -1.84 22.96
CA LYS A 361 -12.61 -2.48 24.08
C LYS A 361 -12.74 -4.01 24.11
N ARG A 362 -13.82 -4.56 23.56
CA ARG A 362 -14.17 -5.99 23.65
C ARG A 362 -14.06 -6.72 22.32
N LEU A 363 -13.68 -6.03 21.24
CA LEU A 363 -13.61 -6.64 19.90
C LEU A 363 -12.56 -7.77 19.85
N PRO A 364 -12.94 -8.99 19.51
CA PRO A 364 -12.02 -10.10 19.31
C PRO A 364 -11.44 -10.04 17.89
N ILE A 365 -10.67 -8.96 17.56
CA ILE A 365 -10.28 -8.62 16.20
C ILE A 365 -9.50 -9.78 15.55
N TYR A 366 -8.36 -10.13 16.13
CA TYR A 366 -7.48 -11.17 15.56
C TYR A 366 -8.06 -12.57 15.70
N GLU A 367 -8.77 -12.83 16.81
CA GLU A 367 -9.43 -14.11 17.06
C GLU A 367 -10.55 -14.39 16.04
N THR A 368 -11.24 -13.33 15.60
CA THR A 368 -12.26 -13.43 14.54
C THR A 368 -11.59 -13.52 13.17
N ALA A 369 -10.66 -12.64 12.87
CA ALA A 369 -9.95 -12.63 11.60
C ALA A 369 -9.24 -13.97 11.32
N ALA A 370 -8.66 -14.62 12.34
CA ALA A 370 -7.97 -15.91 12.21
C ALA A 370 -8.86 -17.06 11.70
N ARG A 371 -10.18 -16.90 11.69
CA ARG A 371 -11.10 -17.92 11.13
C ARG A 371 -11.10 -17.93 9.60
N TYR A 372 -10.68 -16.83 8.96
CA TYR A 372 -10.46 -16.81 7.53
C TYR A 372 -9.11 -17.45 7.20
N GLN A 373 -9.08 -18.36 6.22
CA GLN A 373 -7.88 -19.13 5.84
C GLN A 373 -7.59 -19.06 4.34
N GLY A 374 -8.26 -18.12 3.65
CA GLY A 374 -8.06 -17.90 2.21
C GLY A 374 -6.89 -16.98 1.88
N PRO A 375 -6.67 -16.69 0.59
CA PRO A 375 -5.64 -15.77 0.12
C PRO A 375 -5.80 -14.38 0.73
N ALA A 376 -4.72 -13.80 1.25
CA ALA A 376 -4.73 -12.47 1.85
C ALA A 376 -3.47 -11.67 1.50
N LEU A 377 -3.65 -10.34 1.36
CA LEU A 377 -2.58 -9.36 1.29
C LEU A 377 -2.70 -8.39 2.47
N ILE A 378 -1.60 -8.12 3.13
CA ILE A 378 -1.48 -7.03 4.08
C ILE A 378 -0.46 -6.02 3.54
N LEU A 379 -0.89 -4.78 3.37
CA LEU A 379 -0.04 -3.65 2.96
C LEU A 379 0.04 -2.65 4.11
N HIS A 380 1.25 -2.24 4.52
CA HIS A 380 1.43 -1.30 5.63
C HIS A 380 2.62 -0.39 5.42
N GLY A 381 2.50 0.88 5.78
CA GLY A 381 3.60 1.84 5.77
C GLY A 381 4.46 1.72 7.04
N THR A 382 5.78 1.71 6.92
CA THR A 382 6.67 1.58 8.10
C THR A 382 6.71 2.85 8.96
N PHE A 383 6.33 4.01 8.40
CA PHE A 383 6.22 5.29 9.10
C PHE A 383 4.78 5.63 9.49
N ASP A 384 3.90 4.65 9.51
CA ASP A 384 2.55 4.84 10.00
C ASP A 384 2.56 5.18 11.50
N ARG A 385 2.18 6.42 11.81
CA ARG A 385 2.10 6.95 13.19
C ARG A 385 0.69 6.89 13.76
N VAL A 386 -0.29 6.53 12.94
CA VAL A 386 -1.68 6.32 13.35
C VAL A 386 -1.86 4.89 13.80
N VAL A 387 -1.41 3.95 12.98
CA VAL A 387 -1.44 2.51 13.25
C VAL A 387 -0.02 1.96 13.12
N PRO A 388 0.68 1.66 14.21
CA PRO A 388 2.00 1.03 14.13
C PRO A 388 1.98 -0.20 13.22
N TYR A 389 2.95 -0.30 12.31
CA TYR A 389 2.98 -1.37 11.29
C TYR A 389 3.03 -2.80 11.89
N SER A 390 3.43 -2.92 13.15
CA SER A 390 3.39 -4.18 13.91
C SER A 390 1.98 -4.80 14.01
N TYR A 391 0.92 -3.99 13.88
CA TYR A 391 -0.44 -4.51 13.81
C TYR A 391 -0.71 -5.23 12.48
N GLY A 392 -0.13 -4.77 11.38
CA GLY A 392 -0.13 -5.48 10.09
C GLY A 392 0.69 -6.78 10.15
N GLU A 393 1.88 -6.74 10.78
CA GLU A 393 2.69 -7.93 11.00
C GLU A 393 1.93 -9.02 11.78
N ARG A 394 1.13 -8.61 12.79
CA ARG A 394 0.31 -9.54 13.54
C ARG A 394 -0.80 -10.18 12.70
N TYR A 395 -1.40 -9.48 11.74
CA TYR A 395 -2.30 -10.09 10.76
C TYR A 395 -1.57 -11.13 9.91
N HIS A 396 -0.37 -10.84 9.45
CA HIS A 396 0.45 -11.81 8.72
C HIS A 396 0.78 -13.06 9.56
N GLN A 397 1.03 -12.89 10.86
CA GLN A 397 1.28 -14.03 11.77
C GLN A 397 0.05 -14.94 11.93
N ILE A 398 -1.17 -14.39 12.00
CA ILE A 398 -2.39 -15.19 12.09
C ILE A 398 -2.87 -15.74 10.73
N TRP A 399 -2.34 -15.21 9.65
CA TRP A 399 -2.57 -15.67 8.26
C TRP A 399 -1.23 -16.05 7.61
N PRO A 400 -0.63 -17.20 7.99
CA PRO A 400 0.74 -17.54 7.56
C PRO A 400 0.89 -17.75 6.05
N GLY A 401 -0.23 -17.90 5.31
CA GLY A 401 -0.26 -17.96 3.84
C GLY A 401 -0.45 -16.60 3.16
N SER A 402 -0.57 -15.50 3.92
CA SER A 402 -0.75 -14.17 3.35
C SER A 402 0.53 -13.60 2.77
N GLU A 403 0.38 -12.65 1.84
CA GLU A 403 1.46 -11.77 1.41
C GLU A 403 1.51 -10.55 2.34
N TYR A 404 2.68 -10.19 2.80
CA TYR A 404 2.91 -8.99 3.60
C TYR A 404 3.87 -8.04 2.88
N VAL A 405 3.40 -6.83 2.60
CA VAL A 405 4.17 -5.77 1.95
C VAL A 405 4.27 -4.60 2.91
N ALA A 406 5.45 -4.39 3.47
CA ALA A 406 5.76 -3.19 4.22
C ALA A 406 6.36 -2.15 3.26
N LEU A 407 5.69 -1.00 3.11
CA LEU A 407 6.20 0.11 2.31
C LEU A 407 7.06 1.01 3.19
N GLU A 408 8.35 1.00 2.92
CA GLU A 408 9.30 1.76 3.72
C GLU A 408 9.08 3.27 3.57
N TYR A 409 9.08 4.00 4.69
CA TYR A 409 8.82 5.44 4.80
C TYR A 409 7.40 5.88 4.45
N PHE A 410 6.46 4.97 4.19
CA PHE A 410 5.06 5.32 3.94
C PHE A 410 4.29 5.55 5.23
N ASP A 411 3.41 6.55 5.19
CA ASP A 411 2.49 6.88 6.27
C ASP A 411 1.18 6.07 6.19
N HIS A 412 0.25 6.36 7.11
CA HIS A 412 -1.04 5.69 7.21
C HIS A 412 -1.92 5.78 5.95
N GLY A 413 -1.86 6.89 5.25
CA GLY A 413 -2.62 7.16 4.02
C GLY A 413 -1.86 6.84 2.74
N PHE A 414 -0.64 6.31 2.84
CA PHE A 414 0.26 6.07 1.72
C PHE A 414 0.52 7.33 0.87
N SER A 415 0.57 8.50 1.53
CA SER A 415 0.62 9.81 0.88
C SER A 415 1.91 10.05 0.08
N GLN A 416 2.96 9.30 0.33
CA GLN A 416 4.22 9.35 -0.42
C GLN A 416 4.04 8.93 -1.88
N ASP A 417 3.22 7.91 -2.12
CA ASP A 417 2.81 7.45 -3.45
C ASP A 417 1.58 6.55 -3.36
N ILE A 418 0.40 7.16 -3.34
CA ILE A 418 -0.88 6.46 -3.24
C ILE A 418 -1.12 5.55 -4.45
N VAL A 419 -0.60 5.92 -5.63
CA VAL A 419 -0.75 5.13 -6.86
C VAL A 419 0.05 3.84 -6.74
N LEU A 420 1.27 3.87 -6.19
CA LEU A 420 2.04 2.66 -5.94
C LEU A 420 1.30 1.71 -4.99
N ALA A 421 0.77 2.23 -3.87
CA ALA A 421 0.04 1.43 -2.90
C ALA A 421 -1.19 0.76 -3.52
N THR A 422 -1.98 1.53 -4.28
CA THR A 422 -3.20 1.02 -4.95
C THR A 422 -2.89 0.08 -6.10
N ASP A 423 -1.76 0.26 -6.78
CA ASP A 423 -1.26 -0.67 -7.81
C ASP A 423 -0.92 -2.03 -7.23
N ILE A 424 -0.20 -2.07 -6.09
CA ILE A 424 0.13 -3.32 -5.40
C ILE A 424 -1.14 -4.09 -5.04
N VAL A 425 -2.13 -3.40 -4.49
CA VAL A 425 -3.43 -3.99 -4.14
C VAL A 425 -4.15 -4.52 -5.37
N SER A 426 -4.23 -3.73 -6.43
CA SER A 426 -4.93 -4.10 -7.65
C SER A 426 -4.25 -5.28 -8.36
N GLU A 427 -2.93 -5.30 -8.46
CA GLU A 427 -2.16 -6.39 -9.06
C GLU A 427 -2.33 -7.70 -8.29
N TYR A 428 -2.31 -7.62 -6.95
CA TYR A 428 -2.61 -8.78 -6.11
C TYR A 428 -4.01 -9.33 -6.41
N LEU A 429 -5.04 -8.46 -6.38
CA LEU A 429 -6.43 -8.85 -6.64
C LEU A 429 -6.62 -9.41 -8.06
N VAL A 430 -6.00 -8.80 -9.07
CA VAL A 430 -6.03 -9.31 -10.45
C VAL A 430 -5.44 -10.71 -10.54
N ARG A 431 -4.32 -10.97 -9.87
CA ARG A 431 -3.63 -12.26 -9.88
C ARG A 431 -4.43 -13.38 -9.18
N VAL A 432 -5.11 -13.07 -8.09
CA VAL A 432 -5.82 -14.10 -7.29
C VAL A 432 -7.28 -14.30 -7.68
N LEU A 433 -7.88 -13.35 -8.42
CA LEU A 433 -9.28 -13.42 -8.84
C LEU A 433 -9.45 -13.94 -10.28
N ARG A 434 -8.40 -13.94 -11.07
CA ARG A 434 -8.34 -14.46 -12.43
C ARG A 434 -7.63 -15.80 -12.52
#